data_263e06636670b191a014e74aec2a8735
#
_entry.id   263e06636670b191a014e74aec2a8735
#
_cell.length_a   1.000
_cell.length_b   1.000
_cell.length_c   1.000
_cell.angle_alpha   90.00
_cell.angle_beta   90.00
_cell.angle_gamma   90.00
#
_symmetry.space_group_name_H-M   'P 1'
#
loop_
_entity.id
_entity.type
_entity.pdbx_description
1 polymer ?
#
loop_
_entity_poly.entity_id
_entity_poly.type
_entity_poly.pdbx_seq_one_letter_code
_entity_poly.pdbx_strand_id
1 'polypeptide(L)'
;MNYTFLKTRLELIRALKPFFPKAAYVARLEEASRALRRYWARPTQTIDLQGFFAPAPEMQTLQRPIDILIPVYNGIDIVPPCLDSLLKNTDLPFHIYMADDASPDERLWPLLQKYQAAHPDKITVVKNEQNSGIIKTLNRLISMTQNDFLVLNTDTELPPHWASRLFAPIFADERLAAVGPWSNAADKQTIYFGYEERPLPIPLQTADKQAQAFAPRVVDTVPVLVSFCMAVSRKAANKIGLLDEAYGCGYYDETDWLFRAKKAGYSFALVPNVFVYHKGTASFPSKQRRMLMERNAKIFESRHPGAIKKMRRGRYDPQLQAAHFLMLAKCLRAQYKGLCLLPAPQATQVAFTWTREGDGHRYELTEASAYEVLYSPLPPERLDALTRPN
;
A
#
# COMPACT_ATOMS: atom_id res chain seq x y z
N MET A 1 1.92 16.61 27.88
CA MET A 1 1.81 17.74 26.93
C MET A 1 0.54 17.51 26.12
N ASN A 2 -0.36 18.50 25.99
CA ASN A 2 -1.66 18.34 25.33
C ASN A 2 -1.50 18.40 23.80
N TYR A 3 -2.29 17.58 23.06
CA TYR A 3 -2.32 17.54 21.59
C TYR A 3 -2.55 18.93 20.95
N THR A 4 -3.50 19.69 21.50
CA THR A 4 -3.81 21.05 21.02
C THR A 4 -2.58 21.94 21.07
N PHE A 5 -1.83 21.92 22.17
CA PHE A 5 -0.57 22.67 22.33
C PHE A 5 0.48 22.29 21.27
N LEU A 6 0.67 21.00 21.02
CA LEU A 6 1.63 20.52 20.02
C LEU A 6 1.22 20.92 18.59
N LYS A 7 -0.08 20.88 18.31
CA LYS A 7 -0.62 21.30 17.02
C LYS A 7 -0.46 22.81 16.81
N THR A 8 -0.82 23.61 17.81
CA THR A 8 -0.67 25.07 17.77
C THR A 8 0.80 25.47 17.61
N ARG A 9 1.73 24.80 18.32
CA ARG A 9 3.18 25.02 18.16
C ARG A 9 3.63 24.75 16.72
N LEU A 10 3.14 23.67 16.10
CA LEU A 10 3.47 23.33 14.71
C LEU A 10 2.93 24.37 13.71
N GLU A 11 1.72 24.85 13.92
CA GLU A 11 1.08 25.88 13.08
C GLU A 11 1.81 27.22 13.22
N LEU A 12 2.20 27.60 14.45
CA LEU A 12 3.00 28.80 14.70
C LEU A 12 4.37 28.75 14.00
N ILE A 13 5.07 27.61 14.08
CA ILE A 13 6.35 27.42 13.38
C ILE A 13 6.19 27.55 11.88
N ARG A 14 5.11 27.03 11.31
CA ARG A 14 4.78 27.17 9.87
C ARG A 14 4.54 28.64 9.47
N ALA A 15 3.82 29.39 10.31
CA ALA A 15 3.55 30.82 10.09
C ALA A 15 4.82 31.67 10.15
N LEU A 16 5.81 31.26 10.95
CA LEU A 16 7.07 31.96 11.13
C LEU A 16 8.13 31.63 10.06
N LYS A 17 7.80 30.81 9.05
CA LYS A 17 8.72 30.41 7.97
C LYS A 17 9.49 31.59 7.34
N PRO A 18 8.87 32.74 7.01
CA PRO A 18 9.56 33.86 6.38
C PRO A 18 10.67 34.49 7.26
N PHE A 19 10.62 34.27 8.57
CA PHE A 19 11.48 34.93 9.56
C PHE A 19 12.67 34.06 10.03
N PHE A 20 12.78 32.82 9.53
CA PHE A 20 13.87 31.92 9.94
C PHE A 20 14.77 31.55 8.75
N PRO A 21 16.08 31.44 8.97
CA PRO A 21 16.97 30.76 8.03
C PRO A 21 16.43 29.35 7.73
N LYS A 22 16.52 28.93 6.46
CA LYS A 22 15.92 27.66 5.97
C LYS A 22 16.27 26.45 6.86
N ALA A 23 17.53 26.31 7.27
CA ALA A 23 17.99 25.22 8.13
C ALA A 23 17.35 25.26 9.52
N ALA A 24 17.29 26.44 10.17
CA ALA A 24 16.69 26.59 11.49
C ALA A 24 15.17 26.37 11.48
N TYR A 25 14.50 26.79 10.40
CA TYR A 25 13.08 26.54 10.20
C TYR A 25 12.79 25.04 10.07
N VAL A 26 13.55 24.32 9.22
CA VAL A 26 13.39 22.88 9.03
C VAL A 26 13.62 22.14 10.36
N ALA A 27 14.69 22.43 11.07
CA ALA A 27 14.97 21.78 12.35
C ALA A 27 13.84 21.98 13.40
N ARG A 28 13.28 23.19 13.52
CA ARG A 28 12.15 23.47 14.44
C ARG A 28 10.87 22.80 14.02
N LEU A 29 10.59 22.76 12.70
CA LEU A 29 9.43 22.06 12.13
C LEU A 29 9.52 20.56 12.41
N GLU A 30 10.69 19.98 12.25
CA GLU A 30 10.95 18.55 12.53
C GLU A 30 10.82 18.23 14.02
N GLU A 31 11.35 19.06 14.90
CA GLU A 31 11.22 18.89 16.34
C GLU A 31 9.75 18.90 16.78
N ALA A 32 8.97 19.89 16.32
CA ALA A 32 7.54 19.97 16.63
C ALA A 32 6.76 18.80 16.04
N SER A 33 7.13 18.36 14.83
CA SER A 33 6.53 17.19 14.17
C SER A 33 6.90 15.88 14.89
N ARG A 34 8.13 15.76 15.42
CA ARG A 34 8.57 14.63 16.28
C ARG A 34 7.77 14.59 17.59
N ALA A 35 7.62 15.72 18.27
CA ALA A 35 6.85 15.79 19.50
C ALA A 35 5.38 15.39 19.30
N LEU A 36 4.77 15.83 18.19
CA LEU A 36 3.41 15.46 17.83
C LEU A 36 3.29 13.95 17.49
N ARG A 37 4.28 13.39 16.79
CA ARG A 37 4.33 11.95 16.48
C ARG A 37 4.51 11.11 17.73
N ARG A 38 5.41 11.48 18.64
CA ARG A 38 5.56 10.82 19.97
C ARG A 38 4.25 10.82 20.77
N TYR A 39 3.47 11.87 20.66
CA TYR A 39 2.15 11.93 21.29
C TYR A 39 1.18 10.90 20.71
N TRP A 40 1.20 10.68 19.38
CA TRP A 40 0.35 9.72 18.69
C TRP A 40 0.85 8.28 18.77
N ALA A 41 2.16 8.09 18.88
CA ALA A 41 2.82 6.78 18.92
C ALA A 41 2.86 6.14 20.31
N ARG A 42 2.03 6.60 21.25
CA ARG A 42 1.98 5.97 22.58
C ARG A 42 1.41 4.55 22.44
N PRO A 43 2.14 3.53 22.87
CA PRO A 43 1.63 2.17 22.84
C PRO A 43 0.43 2.10 23.77
N THR A 44 -0.72 1.72 23.23
CA THR A 44 -1.95 1.50 24.00
C THR A 44 -2.30 0.02 24.09
N GLN A 45 -1.56 -0.82 23.34
CA GLN A 45 -1.85 -2.25 23.25
C GLN A 45 -0.57 -3.07 23.12
N THR A 46 -0.56 -4.21 23.77
CA THR A 46 0.42 -5.28 23.58
C THR A 46 0.13 -6.01 22.27
N ILE A 47 1.15 -6.24 21.45
CA ILE A 47 1.00 -6.84 20.12
C ILE A 47 1.55 -8.25 20.17
N ASP A 48 0.74 -9.22 19.76
CA ASP A 48 1.17 -10.59 19.53
C ASP A 48 1.99 -10.68 18.24
N LEU A 49 3.33 -10.68 18.37
CA LEU A 49 4.22 -10.85 17.24
C LEU A 49 4.28 -12.28 16.70
N GLN A 50 3.99 -13.29 17.54
CA GLN A 50 4.01 -14.69 17.09
C GLN A 50 2.92 -14.94 16.05
N GLY A 51 1.77 -14.29 16.18
CA GLY A 51 0.70 -14.37 15.20
C GLY A 51 1.09 -13.91 13.79
N PHE A 52 2.16 -13.09 13.64
CA PHE A 52 2.68 -12.72 12.31
C PHE A 52 3.50 -13.84 11.66
N PHE A 53 3.95 -14.83 12.41
CA PHE A 53 4.83 -15.92 11.97
C PHE A 53 4.25 -17.30 12.22
N ALA A 54 3.03 -17.39 12.74
CA ALA A 54 2.37 -18.68 12.91
C ALA A 54 2.33 -19.43 11.57
N PRO A 55 2.64 -20.73 11.52
CA PRO A 55 2.51 -21.49 10.30
C PRO A 55 1.09 -21.36 9.78
N ALA A 56 0.98 -21.12 8.47
CA ALA A 56 -0.32 -21.15 7.81
C ALA A 56 -0.95 -22.52 8.05
N PRO A 57 -2.24 -22.61 8.40
CA PRO A 57 -2.95 -23.84 8.12
C PRO A 57 -2.75 -24.16 6.65
N GLU A 58 -2.54 -25.44 6.30
CA GLU A 58 -2.50 -25.85 4.90
C GLU A 58 -3.72 -25.29 4.19
N MET A 59 -3.50 -24.20 3.49
CA MET A 59 -4.56 -23.62 2.68
C MET A 59 -4.68 -24.52 1.45
N GLN A 60 -5.78 -25.25 1.37
CA GLN A 60 -6.16 -25.86 0.12
C GLN A 60 -6.11 -24.76 -0.93
N THR A 61 -5.26 -24.96 -1.95
CA THR A 61 -5.13 -24.01 -3.05
C THR A 61 -6.44 -24.07 -3.84
N LEU A 62 -7.39 -23.23 -3.42
CA LEU A 62 -8.66 -23.11 -4.11
C LEU A 62 -8.37 -22.56 -5.51
N GLN A 63 -8.53 -23.41 -6.53
CA GLN A 63 -8.37 -23.04 -7.95
C GLN A 63 -9.60 -22.23 -8.42
N ARG A 64 -9.92 -21.14 -7.73
CA ARG A 64 -11.01 -20.24 -8.10
C ARG A 64 -10.54 -19.26 -9.17
N PRO A 65 -11.29 -19.08 -10.25
CA PRO A 65 -10.95 -18.11 -11.28
C PRO A 65 -11.03 -16.68 -10.73
N ILE A 66 -10.14 -15.83 -11.23
CA ILE A 66 -10.11 -14.39 -10.93
C ILE A 66 -10.09 -13.58 -12.22
N ASP A 67 -10.61 -12.36 -12.15
CA ASP A 67 -10.54 -11.39 -13.23
C ASP A 67 -9.52 -10.29 -12.89
N ILE A 68 -8.68 -9.88 -13.84
CA ILE A 68 -7.65 -8.85 -13.63
C ILE A 68 -8.01 -7.66 -14.50
N LEU A 69 -8.26 -6.50 -13.87
CA LEU A 69 -8.75 -5.28 -14.48
C LEU A 69 -7.65 -4.25 -14.60
N ILE A 70 -7.26 -3.89 -15.81
CA ILE A 70 -6.15 -2.98 -16.09
C ILE A 70 -6.66 -1.80 -16.93
N PRO A 71 -6.92 -0.63 -16.30
CA PRO A 71 -7.14 0.59 -17.05
C PRO A 71 -5.81 1.07 -17.61
N VAL A 72 -5.76 1.41 -18.89
CA VAL A 72 -4.54 1.80 -19.60
C VAL A 72 -4.71 3.19 -20.17
N TYR A 73 -3.79 4.10 -19.84
CA TYR A 73 -3.67 5.41 -20.47
C TYR A 73 -2.20 5.78 -20.66
N ASN A 74 -1.72 5.79 -21.89
CA ASN A 74 -0.30 5.89 -22.22
C ASN A 74 0.57 4.77 -21.62
N GLY A 75 1.87 4.94 -21.61
CA GLY A 75 2.78 4.03 -20.92
C GLY A 75 3.26 2.86 -21.78
N ILE A 76 3.59 3.11 -23.03
CA ILE A 76 4.10 2.09 -23.97
C ILE A 76 5.25 1.25 -23.38
N ASP A 77 6.12 1.85 -22.57
CA ASP A 77 7.30 1.19 -22.00
C ASP A 77 7.02 0.53 -20.63
N ILE A 78 5.88 0.83 -20.00
CA ILE A 78 5.54 0.28 -18.67
C ILE A 78 4.53 -0.85 -18.74
N VAL A 79 3.70 -0.90 -19.79
CA VAL A 79 2.70 -1.94 -19.99
C VAL A 79 3.33 -3.33 -20.20
N PRO A 80 4.39 -3.51 -21.03
CA PRO A 80 4.97 -4.83 -21.25
C PRO A 80 5.52 -5.48 -19.99
N PRO A 81 6.36 -4.86 -19.15
CA PRO A 81 6.85 -5.48 -17.92
C PRO A 81 5.71 -5.93 -16.98
N CYS A 82 4.64 -5.14 -16.88
CA CYS A 82 3.46 -5.51 -16.10
C CYS A 82 2.79 -6.77 -16.64
N LEU A 83 2.47 -6.80 -17.93
CA LEU A 83 1.78 -7.94 -18.56
C LEU A 83 2.66 -9.21 -18.55
N ASP A 84 3.94 -9.09 -18.84
CA ASP A 84 4.87 -10.22 -18.83
C ASP A 84 4.99 -10.82 -17.42
N SER A 85 5.04 -9.97 -16.38
CA SER A 85 5.05 -10.45 -15.00
C SER A 85 3.74 -11.13 -14.61
N LEU A 86 2.59 -10.61 -15.04
CA LEU A 86 1.27 -11.22 -14.84
C LEU A 86 1.18 -12.60 -15.48
N LEU A 87 1.44 -12.67 -16.79
CA LEU A 87 1.33 -13.91 -17.57
C LEU A 87 2.25 -15.02 -17.04
N LYS A 88 3.44 -14.63 -16.56
CA LYS A 88 4.45 -15.54 -16.03
C LYS A 88 4.14 -16.03 -14.62
N ASN A 89 3.63 -15.15 -13.74
CA ASN A 89 3.70 -15.34 -12.30
C ASN A 89 2.34 -15.59 -11.63
N THR A 90 1.23 -15.50 -12.39
CA THR A 90 -0.12 -15.76 -11.85
C THR A 90 -0.39 -17.25 -11.74
N ASP A 91 -0.70 -17.72 -10.54
CA ASP A 91 -0.84 -19.13 -10.17
C ASP A 91 -2.29 -19.57 -9.89
N LEU A 92 -3.27 -18.72 -10.20
CA LEU A 92 -4.69 -19.05 -10.22
C LEU A 92 -5.20 -19.07 -11.67
N PRO A 93 -6.32 -19.73 -12.00
CA PRO A 93 -7.03 -19.48 -13.25
C PRO A 93 -7.41 -18.01 -13.35
N PHE A 94 -7.09 -17.35 -14.47
CA PHE A 94 -7.31 -15.91 -14.60
C PHE A 94 -7.70 -15.48 -16.00
N HIS A 95 -8.37 -14.31 -16.06
CA HIS A 95 -8.59 -13.58 -17.30
C HIS A 95 -8.26 -12.09 -17.10
N ILE A 96 -7.54 -11.51 -18.05
CA ILE A 96 -7.13 -10.10 -18.03
C ILE A 96 -8.08 -9.30 -18.92
N TYR A 97 -8.68 -8.26 -18.35
CA TYR A 97 -9.48 -7.27 -19.07
C TYR A 97 -8.73 -5.94 -19.06
N MET A 98 -8.36 -5.47 -20.24
CA MET A 98 -7.69 -4.18 -20.40
C MET A 98 -8.58 -3.20 -21.15
N ALA A 99 -8.58 -1.93 -20.72
CA ALA A 99 -9.26 -0.87 -21.43
C ALA A 99 -8.28 0.27 -21.73
N ASP A 100 -8.01 0.52 -23.03
CA ASP A 100 -7.32 1.71 -23.48
C ASP A 100 -8.27 2.91 -23.39
N ASP A 101 -7.97 3.84 -22.48
CA ASP A 101 -8.78 5.05 -22.24
C ASP A 101 -8.47 6.16 -23.25
N ALA A 102 -8.50 5.82 -24.52
CA ALA A 102 -8.17 6.70 -25.65
C ALA A 102 -6.79 7.35 -25.53
N SER A 103 -5.78 6.53 -25.35
CA SER A 103 -4.38 6.98 -25.27
C SER A 103 -3.95 7.74 -26.52
N PRO A 104 -3.26 8.88 -26.40
CA PRO A 104 -2.75 9.64 -27.54
C PRO A 104 -1.55 8.95 -28.22
N ASP A 105 -0.84 8.03 -27.55
CA ASP A 105 0.24 7.26 -28.18
C ASP A 105 -0.35 6.16 -29.08
N GLU A 106 -0.31 6.39 -30.39
CA GLU A 106 -0.86 5.48 -31.39
C GLU A 106 -0.26 4.06 -31.38
N ARG A 107 0.94 3.89 -30.79
CA ARG A 107 1.62 2.60 -30.67
C ARG A 107 0.98 1.70 -29.62
N LEU A 108 0.24 2.26 -28.67
CA LEU A 108 -0.29 1.52 -27.52
C LEU A 108 -1.39 0.55 -27.92
N TRP A 109 -2.37 0.98 -28.69
CA TRP A 109 -3.46 0.12 -29.11
C TRP A 109 -2.99 -1.12 -29.88
N PRO A 110 -2.12 -1.01 -30.89
CA PRO A 110 -1.54 -2.19 -31.55
C PRO A 110 -0.76 -3.10 -30.61
N LEU A 111 -0.06 -2.53 -29.60
CA LEU A 111 0.62 -3.33 -28.57
C LEU A 111 -0.37 -4.18 -27.77
N LEU A 112 -1.47 -3.59 -27.27
CA LEU A 112 -2.48 -4.31 -26.52
C LEU A 112 -3.14 -5.42 -27.37
N GLN A 113 -3.44 -5.12 -28.64
CA GLN A 113 -3.98 -6.12 -29.58
C GLN A 113 -2.99 -7.27 -29.84
N LYS A 114 -1.69 -7.00 -29.88
CA LYS A 114 -0.66 -8.04 -29.99
C LYS A 114 -0.67 -8.99 -28.79
N TYR A 115 -0.80 -8.48 -27.55
CA TYR A 115 -0.92 -9.32 -26.36
C TYR A 115 -2.21 -10.16 -26.38
N GLN A 116 -3.34 -9.58 -26.79
CA GLN A 116 -4.59 -10.34 -26.95
C GLN A 116 -4.45 -11.45 -27.99
N ALA A 117 -3.86 -11.15 -29.16
CA ALA A 117 -3.67 -12.13 -30.22
C ALA A 117 -2.73 -13.28 -29.80
N ALA A 118 -1.72 -13.00 -28.96
CA ALA A 118 -0.82 -14.01 -28.41
C ALA A 118 -1.48 -14.87 -27.30
N HIS A 119 -2.48 -14.34 -26.61
CA HIS A 119 -3.17 -14.99 -25.48
C HIS A 119 -4.69 -14.82 -25.54
N PRO A 120 -5.36 -15.30 -26.62
CA PRO A 120 -6.78 -15.03 -26.86
C PRO A 120 -7.70 -15.58 -25.76
N ASP A 121 -7.32 -16.67 -25.11
CA ASP A 121 -8.08 -17.29 -24.02
C ASP A 121 -7.92 -16.58 -22.68
N LYS A 122 -6.94 -15.67 -22.56
CA LYS A 122 -6.56 -15.03 -21.30
C LYS A 122 -6.70 -13.52 -21.30
N ILE A 123 -6.78 -12.88 -22.46
CA ILE A 123 -6.74 -11.41 -22.56
C ILE A 123 -7.88 -10.91 -23.43
N THR A 124 -8.65 -9.99 -22.90
CA THR A 124 -9.63 -9.18 -23.62
C THR A 124 -9.21 -7.71 -23.56
N VAL A 125 -9.07 -7.05 -24.71
CA VAL A 125 -8.82 -5.62 -24.79
C VAL A 125 -10.02 -4.89 -25.38
N VAL A 126 -10.33 -3.73 -24.78
CA VAL A 126 -11.36 -2.81 -25.28
C VAL A 126 -10.77 -1.40 -25.38
N LYS A 127 -11.33 -0.57 -26.24
CA LYS A 127 -10.93 0.83 -26.39
C LYS A 127 -12.10 1.74 -26.02
N ASN A 128 -11.83 2.84 -25.32
CA ASN A 128 -12.77 3.91 -25.15
C ASN A 128 -12.70 4.86 -26.36
N GLU A 129 -13.82 5.41 -26.76
CA GLU A 129 -13.90 6.36 -27.88
C GLU A 129 -13.19 7.69 -27.55
N GLN A 130 -13.20 8.07 -26.26
CA GLN A 130 -12.54 9.25 -25.72
C GLN A 130 -12.01 8.97 -24.33
N ASN A 131 -11.06 9.78 -23.85
CA ASN A 131 -10.58 9.69 -22.48
C ASN A 131 -11.73 9.95 -21.50
N SER A 132 -12.15 8.90 -20.83
CA SER A 132 -13.24 8.89 -19.86
C SER A 132 -12.76 9.02 -18.41
N GLY A 133 -11.46 8.88 -18.18
CA GLY A 133 -10.81 8.85 -16.89
C GLY A 133 -10.87 7.48 -16.21
N ILE A 134 -9.94 7.27 -15.29
CA ILE A 134 -9.70 5.97 -14.65
C ILE A 134 -10.97 5.36 -14.03
N ILE A 135 -11.81 6.16 -13.39
CA ILE A 135 -13.00 5.67 -12.67
C ILE A 135 -14.03 5.08 -13.62
N LYS A 136 -14.37 5.79 -14.70
CA LYS A 136 -15.32 5.29 -15.69
C LYS A 136 -14.77 4.07 -16.42
N THR A 137 -13.48 4.09 -16.73
CA THR A 137 -12.79 2.96 -17.36
C THR A 137 -12.78 1.73 -16.46
N LEU A 138 -12.50 1.88 -15.16
CA LEU A 138 -12.62 0.79 -14.18
C LEU A 138 -14.06 0.31 -14.03
N ASN A 139 -15.03 1.20 -13.92
CA ASN A 139 -16.44 0.84 -13.83
C ASN A 139 -16.92 0.01 -15.04
N ARG A 140 -16.46 0.38 -16.25
CA ARG A 140 -16.69 -0.40 -17.47
C ARG A 140 -16.09 -1.80 -17.33
N LEU A 141 -14.83 -1.91 -16.91
CA LEU A 141 -14.16 -3.20 -16.74
C LEU A 141 -14.84 -4.06 -15.66
N ILE A 142 -15.22 -3.48 -14.52
CA ILE A 142 -15.96 -4.17 -13.45
C ILE A 142 -17.27 -4.76 -13.98
N SER A 143 -17.97 -4.03 -14.86
CA SER A 143 -19.23 -4.47 -15.44
C SER A 143 -19.08 -5.61 -16.46
N MET A 144 -17.87 -5.83 -16.99
CA MET A 144 -17.57 -6.92 -17.93
C MET A 144 -17.23 -8.24 -17.22
N THR A 145 -17.08 -8.25 -15.89
CA THR A 145 -16.49 -9.36 -15.13
C THR A 145 -17.47 -9.98 -14.14
N GLN A 146 -17.21 -11.24 -13.76
CA GLN A 146 -18.10 -12.04 -12.91
C GLN A 146 -17.41 -12.63 -11.67
N ASN A 147 -16.09 -12.82 -11.73
CA ASN A 147 -15.32 -13.43 -10.65
C ASN A 147 -14.87 -12.38 -9.62
N ASP A 148 -14.30 -12.82 -8.49
CA ASP A 148 -13.47 -11.98 -7.65
C ASP A 148 -12.38 -11.37 -8.53
N PHE A 149 -12.01 -10.11 -8.32
CA PHE A 149 -11.16 -9.42 -9.29
C PHE A 149 -10.03 -8.61 -8.66
N LEU A 150 -8.99 -8.39 -9.45
CA LEU A 150 -7.88 -7.50 -9.13
C LEU A 150 -8.04 -6.20 -9.93
N VAL A 151 -7.98 -5.05 -9.25
CA VAL A 151 -7.67 -3.77 -9.89
C VAL A 151 -6.15 -3.63 -9.90
N LEU A 152 -5.55 -3.38 -11.06
CA LEU A 152 -4.10 -3.31 -11.21
C LEU A 152 -3.67 -2.14 -12.07
N ASN A 153 -2.69 -1.37 -11.59
CA ASN A 153 -2.01 -0.34 -12.38
C ASN A 153 -0.99 -0.96 -13.34
N THR A 154 -0.79 -0.33 -14.49
CA THR A 154 0.19 -0.76 -15.50
C THR A 154 1.65 -0.61 -15.10
N ASP A 155 1.95 0.20 -14.08
CA ASP A 155 3.30 0.46 -13.58
C ASP A 155 3.68 -0.45 -12.38
N THR A 156 3.18 -1.69 -12.43
CA THR A 156 3.44 -2.73 -11.41
C THR A 156 4.19 -3.92 -12.00
N GLU A 157 4.94 -4.62 -11.13
CA GLU A 157 5.50 -5.93 -11.44
C GLU A 157 5.13 -6.89 -10.31
N LEU A 158 4.62 -8.07 -10.68
CA LEU A 158 4.11 -9.05 -9.74
C LEU A 158 5.10 -10.21 -9.54
N PRO A 159 5.30 -10.66 -8.28
CA PRO A 159 6.19 -11.77 -7.97
C PRO A 159 5.56 -13.13 -8.28
N PRO A 160 6.34 -14.23 -8.32
CA PRO A 160 5.78 -15.58 -8.46
C PRO A 160 4.77 -15.93 -7.37
N HIS A 161 3.70 -16.65 -7.74
CA HIS A 161 2.67 -17.14 -6.82
C HIS A 161 1.99 -16.05 -5.99
N TRP A 162 1.84 -14.86 -6.54
CA TRP A 162 1.21 -13.74 -5.85
C TRP A 162 -0.31 -13.90 -5.69
N ALA A 163 -0.96 -14.49 -6.70
CA ALA A 163 -2.41 -14.48 -6.80
C ALA A 163 -3.07 -15.37 -5.72
N SER A 164 -2.62 -16.60 -5.57
CA SER A 164 -3.12 -17.51 -4.53
C SER A 164 -2.94 -16.90 -3.13
N ARG A 165 -1.78 -16.27 -2.86
CA ARG A 165 -1.50 -15.64 -1.57
C ARG A 165 -2.38 -14.41 -1.32
N LEU A 166 -2.57 -13.56 -2.34
CA LEU A 166 -3.33 -12.32 -2.20
C LEU A 166 -4.84 -12.59 -2.06
N PHE A 167 -5.37 -13.53 -2.85
CA PHE A 167 -6.81 -13.84 -2.84
C PHE A 167 -7.24 -14.81 -1.73
N ALA A 168 -6.31 -15.55 -1.15
CA ALA A 168 -6.62 -16.51 -0.10
C ALA A 168 -7.52 -15.96 1.04
N PRO A 169 -7.27 -14.76 1.59
CA PRO A 169 -8.14 -14.21 2.63
C PRO A 169 -9.56 -13.93 2.15
N ILE A 170 -9.72 -13.43 0.91
CA ILE A 170 -11.06 -13.20 0.31
C ILE A 170 -11.81 -14.53 0.14
N PHE A 171 -11.10 -15.59 -0.26
CA PHE A 171 -11.70 -16.90 -0.42
C PHE A 171 -12.11 -17.53 0.90
N ALA A 172 -11.43 -17.17 2.00
CA ALA A 172 -11.65 -17.73 3.34
C ALA A 172 -12.67 -16.92 4.19
N ASP A 173 -12.78 -15.60 3.99
CA ASP A 173 -13.69 -14.77 4.78
C ASP A 173 -14.56 -13.87 3.86
N GLU A 174 -15.83 -14.23 3.74
CA GLU A 174 -16.81 -13.48 2.95
C GLU A 174 -17.08 -12.06 3.45
N ARG A 175 -16.62 -11.70 4.66
CA ARG A 175 -16.72 -10.34 5.20
C ARG A 175 -15.60 -9.43 4.68
N LEU A 176 -14.56 -9.99 4.05
CA LEU A 176 -13.52 -9.19 3.40
C LEU A 176 -14.01 -8.69 2.04
N ALA A 177 -14.15 -7.37 1.91
CA ALA A 177 -14.49 -6.72 0.63
C ALA A 177 -13.28 -6.58 -0.28
N ALA A 178 -12.14 -6.24 0.29
CA ALA A 178 -10.92 -5.98 -0.45
C ALA A 178 -9.67 -6.27 0.37
N VAL A 179 -8.59 -6.63 -0.33
CA VAL A 179 -7.26 -6.76 0.26
C VAL A 179 -6.20 -6.19 -0.68
N GLY A 180 -5.06 -5.76 -0.11
CA GLY A 180 -3.94 -5.25 -0.88
C GLY A 180 -2.60 -5.73 -0.34
N PRO A 181 -1.54 -5.84 -1.17
CA PRO A 181 -0.21 -6.29 -0.78
C PRO A 181 0.64 -5.16 -0.19
N TRP A 182 1.83 -5.49 0.30
CA TRP A 182 2.92 -4.53 0.47
C TRP A 182 3.41 -3.98 -0.87
N SER A 183 3.99 -2.77 -0.83
CA SER A 183 4.67 -2.16 -1.96
C SER A 183 5.81 -1.24 -1.51
N ASN A 184 6.58 -0.76 -2.48
CA ASN A 184 7.56 0.33 -2.31
C ASN A 184 6.93 1.72 -2.44
N ALA A 185 5.74 1.85 -3.07
CA ALA A 185 5.11 3.14 -3.38
C ALA A 185 3.57 3.07 -3.36
N ALA A 186 2.96 2.88 -2.18
CA ALA A 186 1.50 2.72 -2.02
C ALA A 186 0.99 3.22 -0.67
N ASP A 187 1.26 4.46 -0.31
CA ASP A 187 0.83 5.12 0.94
C ASP A 187 1.02 4.23 2.19
N LYS A 188 -0.06 3.72 2.79
CA LYS A 188 -0.03 2.90 4.02
C LYS A 188 0.43 1.46 3.80
N GLN A 189 0.49 1.02 2.57
CA GLN A 189 1.01 -0.28 2.15
C GLN A 189 2.51 -0.20 1.79
N THR A 190 3.13 0.99 1.89
CA THR A 190 4.56 1.17 1.63
C THR A 190 5.38 0.69 2.80
N ILE A 191 6.35 -0.20 2.55
CA ILE A 191 7.29 -0.70 3.58
C ILE A 191 8.34 0.35 4.00
N TYR A 192 8.51 1.41 3.23
CA TYR A 192 9.37 2.55 3.56
C TYR A 192 8.53 3.73 4.00
N PHE A 193 8.82 4.27 5.18
CA PHE A 193 8.13 5.46 5.69
C PHE A 193 8.61 6.73 4.98
N GLY A 194 7.99 7.05 3.87
CA GLY A 194 8.25 8.29 3.13
C GLY A 194 7.42 8.32 1.85
N TYR A 195 6.87 9.48 1.52
CA TYR A 195 6.04 9.71 0.32
C TYR A 195 6.87 9.90 -0.96
N GLU A 196 8.15 9.59 -0.94
CA GLU A 196 9.01 9.77 -2.10
C GLU A 196 9.09 8.48 -2.90
N GLU A 197 8.91 8.61 -4.20
CA GLU A 197 9.19 7.60 -5.21
C GLU A 197 10.69 7.25 -5.16
N ARG A 198 11.03 6.25 -4.37
CA ARG A 198 12.43 5.77 -4.28
C ARG A 198 12.50 4.40 -4.92
N PRO A 199 13.55 4.16 -5.74
CA PRO A 199 13.80 2.83 -6.23
C PRO A 199 13.92 1.87 -5.05
N LEU A 200 13.38 0.67 -5.23
CA LEU A 200 13.48 -0.38 -4.20
C LEU A 200 14.98 -0.66 -3.96
N PRO A 201 15.49 -0.51 -2.72
CA PRO A 201 16.92 -0.75 -2.45
C PRO A 201 17.30 -2.22 -2.47
N ILE A 202 16.32 -3.11 -2.65
CA ILE A 202 16.48 -4.56 -2.75
C ILE A 202 15.71 -5.07 -3.98
N PRO A 203 16.14 -6.18 -4.62
CA PRO A 203 15.39 -6.77 -5.72
C PRO A 203 13.96 -7.15 -5.32
N LEU A 204 13.01 -7.03 -6.25
CA LEU A 204 11.60 -7.42 -6.04
C LEU A 204 11.47 -8.83 -5.44
N GLN A 205 12.20 -9.79 -5.99
CA GLN A 205 12.18 -11.18 -5.54
C GLN A 205 12.65 -11.31 -4.08
N THR A 206 13.62 -10.49 -3.67
CA THR A 206 14.09 -10.46 -2.27
C THR A 206 13.02 -9.90 -1.35
N ALA A 207 12.37 -8.80 -1.72
CA ALA A 207 11.29 -8.21 -0.94
C ALA A 207 10.12 -9.19 -0.79
N ASP A 208 9.67 -9.81 -1.87
CA ASP A 208 8.59 -10.78 -1.82
C ASP A 208 8.95 -12.05 -1.04
N LYS A 209 10.19 -12.56 -1.17
CA LYS A 209 10.68 -13.68 -0.36
C LYS A 209 10.60 -13.37 1.15
N GLN A 210 10.88 -12.12 1.54
CA GLN A 210 10.71 -11.71 2.93
C GLN A 210 9.23 -11.61 3.33
N ALA A 211 8.38 -11.16 2.43
CA ALA A 211 6.93 -11.14 2.63
C ALA A 211 6.37 -12.55 2.83
N GLN A 212 6.78 -13.53 2.03
CA GLN A 212 6.35 -14.93 2.15
C GLN A 212 6.62 -15.56 3.53
N ALA A 213 7.55 -15.02 4.30
CA ALA A 213 7.83 -15.50 5.65
C ALA A 213 6.78 -15.03 6.69
N PHE A 214 5.85 -14.16 6.32
CA PHE A 214 4.70 -13.83 7.16
C PHE A 214 3.64 -14.92 7.02
N ALA A 215 2.91 -15.15 8.12
CA ALA A 215 1.70 -15.95 8.08
C ALA A 215 0.70 -15.33 7.08
N PRO A 216 -0.20 -16.12 6.46
CA PRO A 216 -1.28 -15.62 5.61
C PRO A 216 -2.37 -14.93 6.43
N ARG A 217 -1.97 -14.18 7.43
CA ARG A 217 -2.84 -13.40 8.30
C ARG A 217 -2.99 -12.00 7.74
N VAL A 218 -4.21 -11.48 7.77
CA VAL A 218 -4.48 -10.11 7.33
C VAL A 218 -4.25 -9.10 8.46
N VAL A 219 -3.88 -7.87 8.08
CA VAL A 219 -3.85 -6.70 8.97
C VAL A 219 -5.06 -5.84 8.62
N ASP A 220 -6.15 -5.99 9.35
CA ASP A 220 -7.45 -5.32 9.13
C ASP A 220 -7.52 -3.92 9.74
N THR A 221 -6.48 -3.52 10.48
CA THR A 221 -6.35 -2.18 11.05
C THR A 221 -5.80 -1.15 10.07
N VAL A 222 -5.41 -1.56 8.85
CA VAL A 222 -5.01 -0.62 7.80
C VAL A 222 -6.11 0.42 7.55
N PRO A 223 -5.80 1.72 7.58
CA PRO A 223 -6.82 2.76 7.49
C PRO A 223 -7.43 2.91 6.09
N VAL A 224 -6.70 2.53 5.05
CA VAL A 224 -7.07 2.59 3.64
C VAL A 224 -6.16 1.67 2.84
N LEU A 225 -6.66 1.14 1.72
CA LEU A 225 -5.88 0.50 0.67
C LEU A 225 -5.79 1.44 -0.53
N VAL A 226 -4.71 1.31 -1.30
CA VAL A 226 -4.52 1.99 -2.58
C VAL A 226 -4.77 1.01 -3.71
N SER A 227 -5.51 1.42 -4.72
CA SER A 227 -5.95 0.57 -5.83
C SER A 227 -4.87 0.24 -6.87
N PHE A 228 -3.57 0.51 -6.58
CA PHE A 228 -2.49 0.13 -7.50
C PHE A 228 -2.46 -1.39 -7.75
N CYS A 229 -2.79 -2.18 -6.73
CA CYS A 229 -2.96 -3.63 -6.76
C CYS A 229 -3.93 -4.01 -5.62
N MET A 230 -5.21 -4.08 -5.93
CA MET A 230 -6.26 -4.31 -4.94
C MET A 230 -7.16 -5.46 -5.38
N ALA A 231 -7.13 -6.57 -4.66
CA ALA A 231 -8.06 -7.68 -4.87
C ALA A 231 -9.40 -7.36 -4.20
N VAL A 232 -10.49 -7.64 -4.88
CA VAL A 232 -11.85 -7.28 -4.50
C VAL A 232 -12.77 -8.49 -4.59
N SER A 233 -13.57 -8.70 -3.56
CA SER A 233 -14.64 -9.70 -3.54
C SER A 233 -15.77 -9.30 -4.47
N ARG A 234 -16.14 -10.15 -5.42
CA ARG A 234 -17.29 -9.93 -6.30
C ARG A 234 -18.60 -9.79 -5.50
N LYS A 235 -18.77 -10.60 -4.47
CA LYS A 235 -19.93 -10.52 -3.57
C LYS A 235 -20.05 -9.14 -2.95
N ALA A 236 -18.93 -8.60 -2.44
CA ALA A 236 -18.90 -7.26 -1.87
C ALA A 236 -19.13 -6.20 -2.95
N ALA A 237 -18.48 -6.28 -4.11
CA ALA A 237 -18.67 -5.35 -5.20
C ALA A 237 -20.12 -5.27 -5.69
N ASN A 238 -20.80 -6.40 -5.81
CA ASN A 238 -22.23 -6.45 -6.18
C ASN A 238 -23.12 -5.79 -5.12
N LYS A 239 -22.75 -5.87 -3.84
CA LYS A 239 -23.51 -5.25 -2.74
C LYS A 239 -23.26 -3.75 -2.61
N ILE A 240 -22.03 -3.31 -2.81
CA ILE A 240 -21.59 -1.93 -2.59
C ILE A 240 -21.80 -1.06 -3.84
N GLY A 241 -21.72 -1.68 -5.02
CA GLY A 241 -21.80 -1.02 -6.31
C GLY A 241 -20.46 -0.51 -6.82
N LEU A 242 -20.50 0.23 -7.91
CA LEU A 242 -19.37 0.75 -8.65
C LEU A 242 -18.63 1.89 -7.89
N LEU A 243 -17.47 2.28 -8.42
CA LEU A 243 -16.77 3.48 -8.00
C LEU A 243 -17.61 4.73 -8.33
N ASP A 244 -17.57 5.74 -7.46
CA ASP A 244 -18.36 6.96 -7.65
C ASP A 244 -17.67 7.93 -8.60
N GLU A 245 -18.31 8.21 -9.73
CA GLU A 245 -17.79 9.08 -10.79
C GLU A 245 -17.63 10.55 -10.38
N ALA A 246 -18.21 10.97 -9.26
CA ALA A 246 -18.02 12.33 -8.74
C ALA A 246 -16.56 12.66 -8.41
N TYR A 247 -15.71 11.64 -8.18
CA TYR A 247 -14.28 11.82 -7.95
C TYR A 247 -13.49 12.10 -9.26
N GLY A 248 -14.05 11.88 -10.42
CA GLY A 248 -13.48 12.27 -11.72
C GLY A 248 -12.24 11.47 -12.11
N CYS A 249 -11.08 12.12 -12.12
CA CYS A 249 -9.83 11.51 -12.57
C CYS A 249 -9.06 10.72 -11.48
N GLY A 250 -9.73 10.27 -10.43
CA GLY A 250 -9.12 9.49 -9.36
C GLY A 250 -8.82 10.29 -8.09
N TYR A 251 -8.19 9.62 -7.13
CA TYR A 251 -7.97 10.03 -5.75
C TYR A 251 -9.26 10.07 -4.90
N TYR A 252 -9.28 9.32 -3.83
CA TYR A 252 -10.40 9.08 -2.91
C TYR A 252 -11.54 8.22 -3.46
N ASP A 253 -11.55 7.83 -4.70
CA ASP A 253 -12.55 6.94 -5.30
C ASP A 253 -12.53 5.54 -4.66
N GLU A 254 -11.36 4.90 -4.59
CA GLU A 254 -11.17 3.64 -3.87
C GLU A 254 -11.41 3.80 -2.37
N THR A 255 -10.98 4.93 -1.82
CA THR A 255 -11.18 5.23 -0.39
C THR A 255 -12.67 5.35 -0.05
N ASP A 256 -13.45 6.03 -0.89
CA ASP A 256 -14.92 6.11 -0.76
C ASP A 256 -15.56 4.73 -0.84
N TRP A 257 -15.15 3.92 -1.83
CA TRP A 257 -15.66 2.57 -2.00
C TRP A 257 -15.39 1.71 -0.76
N LEU A 258 -14.18 1.75 -0.21
CA LEU A 258 -13.81 1.04 1.02
C LEU A 258 -14.62 1.51 2.24
N PHE A 259 -14.93 2.81 2.34
CA PHE A 259 -15.76 3.33 3.41
C PHE A 259 -17.24 2.96 3.25
N ARG A 260 -17.75 2.87 2.01
CA ARG A 260 -19.07 2.29 1.72
C ARG A 260 -19.13 0.81 2.09
N ALA A 261 -18.05 0.05 1.81
CA ALA A 261 -17.93 -1.34 2.23
C ALA A 261 -18.01 -1.48 3.75
N LYS A 262 -17.27 -0.66 4.52
CA LYS A 262 -17.38 -0.65 5.99
C LYS A 262 -18.78 -0.33 6.49
N LYS A 263 -19.48 0.61 5.88
CA LYS A 263 -20.88 0.92 6.24
C LYS A 263 -21.82 -0.25 5.93
N ALA A 264 -21.52 -1.06 4.93
CA ALA A 264 -22.27 -2.26 4.57
C ALA A 264 -21.90 -3.51 5.40
N GLY A 265 -21.01 -3.38 6.41
CA GLY A 265 -20.61 -4.47 7.31
C GLY A 265 -19.41 -5.30 6.83
N TYR A 266 -18.74 -4.88 5.76
CA TYR A 266 -17.51 -5.50 5.29
C TYR A 266 -16.28 -4.92 5.95
N SER A 267 -15.16 -5.63 5.83
CA SER A 267 -13.82 -5.18 6.18
C SER A 267 -12.91 -5.16 4.95
N PHE A 268 -11.75 -4.53 5.09
CA PHE A 268 -10.65 -4.62 4.14
C PHE A 268 -9.33 -4.70 4.89
N ALA A 269 -8.31 -5.28 4.28
CA ALA A 269 -7.09 -5.59 4.99
C ALA A 269 -5.83 -5.55 4.11
N LEU A 270 -4.67 -5.38 4.74
CA LEU A 270 -3.37 -5.62 4.16
C LEU A 270 -3.04 -7.11 4.26
N VAL A 271 -2.48 -7.68 3.19
CA VAL A 271 -1.96 -9.05 3.14
C VAL A 271 -0.44 -9.02 3.23
N PRO A 272 0.15 -9.29 4.41
CA PRO A 272 1.57 -9.07 4.66
C PRO A 272 2.50 -10.09 3.99
N ASN A 273 1.98 -11.20 3.48
CA ASN A 273 2.77 -12.25 2.82
C ASN A 273 2.89 -12.06 1.30
N VAL A 274 2.53 -10.88 0.77
CA VAL A 274 2.71 -10.52 -0.65
C VAL A 274 3.34 -9.15 -0.76
N PHE A 275 4.35 -9.01 -1.62
CA PHE A 275 4.94 -7.73 -2.00
C PHE A 275 4.86 -7.53 -3.51
N VAL A 276 4.28 -6.42 -3.95
CA VAL A 276 4.18 -6.05 -5.37
C VAL A 276 4.96 -4.76 -5.62
N TYR A 277 5.87 -4.78 -6.59
CA TYR A 277 6.60 -3.59 -6.99
C TYR A 277 5.65 -2.62 -7.72
N HIS A 278 5.73 -1.34 -7.36
CA HIS A 278 4.99 -0.26 -7.99
C HIS A 278 5.97 0.85 -8.34
N LYS A 279 6.11 1.16 -9.61
CA LYS A 279 7.04 2.19 -10.09
C LYS A 279 6.66 3.58 -9.56
N GLY A 280 5.35 3.79 -9.32
CA GLY A 280 4.87 5.03 -8.71
C GLY A 280 4.98 6.22 -9.63
N THR A 281 4.86 6.02 -10.94
CA THR A 281 4.84 7.11 -11.91
C THR A 281 3.57 7.94 -11.71
N ALA A 282 3.74 9.17 -11.23
CA ALA A 282 2.60 10.06 -11.02
C ALA A 282 1.91 10.38 -12.35
N SER A 283 0.66 9.94 -12.51
CA SER A 283 -0.16 10.19 -13.71
C SER A 283 -0.41 11.68 -13.97
N PHE A 284 -0.20 12.54 -12.98
CA PHE A 284 -0.44 13.97 -13.06
C PHE A 284 0.74 14.79 -12.54
N PRO A 285 1.01 15.99 -13.13
CA PRO A 285 1.93 16.96 -12.56
C PRO A 285 1.56 17.29 -11.10
N SER A 286 2.55 17.54 -10.26
CA SER A 286 2.39 17.73 -8.80
C SER A 286 1.33 18.77 -8.40
N LYS A 287 1.20 19.86 -9.18
CA LYS A 287 0.18 20.90 -8.96
C LYS A 287 -1.23 20.38 -9.22
N GLN A 288 -1.43 19.70 -10.35
CA GLN A 288 -2.73 19.15 -10.73
C GLN A 288 -3.16 18.04 -9.76
N ARG A 289 -2.24 17.14 -9.39
CA ARG A 289 -2.47 16.12 -8.37
C ARG A 289 -2.97 16.71 -7.06
N ARG A 290 -2.31 17.77 -6.56
CA ARG A 290 -2.72 18.44 -5.33
C ARG A 290 -4.12 19.02 -5.42
N MET A 291 -4.46 19.70 -6.52
CA MET A 291 -5.80 20.26 -6.74
C MET A 291 -6.88 19.18 -6.76
N LEU A 292 -6.62 18.05 -7.44
CA LEU A 292 -7.55 16.90 -7.45
C LEU A 292 -7.73 16.32 -6.05
N MET A 293 -6.63 16.09 -5.32
CA MET A 293 -6.70 15.59 -3.94
C MET A 293 -7.45 16.53 -3.00
N GLU A 294 -7.23 17.84 -3.08
CA GLU A 294 -7.93 18.84 -2.25
C GLU A 294 -9.43 18.89 -2.58
N ARG A 295 -9.79 18.87 -3.87
CA ARG A 295 -11.19 18.79 -4.31
C ARG A 295 -11.87 17.51 -3.79
N ASN A 296 -11.25 16.38 -4.03
CA ASN A 296 -11.83 15.09 -3.73
C ASN A 296 -11.85 14.79 -2.23
N ALA A 297 -10.89 15.33 -1.46
CA ALA A 297 -10.95 15.29 0.00
C ALA A 297 -12.20 15.99 0.56
N LYS A 298 -12.64 17.10 -0.04
CA LYS A 298 -13.88 17.79 0.38
C LYS A 298 -15.12 16.95 0.06
N ILE A 299 -15.18 16.34 -1.12
CA ILE A 299 -16.27 15.42 -1.50
C ILE A 299 -16.32 14.25 -0.52
N PHE A 300 -15.18 13.62 -0.27
CA PHE A 300 -15.06 12.47 0.63
C PHE A 300 -15.47 12.83 2.06
N GLU A 301 -14.98 13.94 2.61
CA GLU A 301 -15.31 14.36 3.97
C GLU A 301 -16.80 14.72 4.12
N SER A 302 -17.44 15.24 3.08
CA SER A 302 -18.89 15.51 3.10
C SER A 302 -19.74 14.23 3.15
N ARG A 303 -19.28 13.14 2.54
CA ARG A 303 -19.95 11.82 2.51
C ARG A 303 -19.63 10.95 3.72
N HIS A 304 -18.43 11.15 4.28
CA HIS A 304 -17.88 10.39 5.39
C HIS A 304 -17.31 11.34 6.47
N PRO A 305 -18.14 12.06 7.21
CA PRO A 305 -17.69 13.07 8.18
C PRO A 305 -16.72 12.51 9.20
N GLY A 306 -15.57 13.17 9.39
CA GLY A 306 -14.52 12.76 10.30
C GLY A 306 -13.61 11.63 9.80
N ALA A 307 -13.84 11.09 8.61
CA ALA A 307 -13.11 9.96 8.06
C ALA A 307 -11.63 10.29 7.80
N ILE A 308 -11.31 11.46 7.26
CA ILE A 308 -9.91 11.88 7.04
C ILE A 308 -9.13 11.90 8.36
N LYS A 309 -9.75 12.41 9.42
CA LYS A 309 -9.13 12.41 10.76
C LYS A 309 -8.92 10.98 11.28
N LYS A 310 -9.89 10.09 11.08
CA LYS A 310 -9.79 8.67 11.45
C LYS A 310 -8.68 7.97 10.68
N MET A 311 -8.58 8.15 9.36
CA MET A 311 -7.52 7.58 8.53
C MET A 311 -6.12 8.06 8.96
N ARG A 312 -5.98 9.37 9.24
CA ARG A 312 -4.71 9.93 9.73
C ARG A 312 -4.28 9.33 11.08
N ARG A 313 -5.24 8.97 11.94
CA ARG A 313 -4.97 8.28 13.22
C ARG A 313 -4.63 6.81 13.01
N GLY A 314 -5.37 6.13 12.14
CA GLY A 314 -5.18 4.71 11.85
C GLY A 314 -3.79 4.34 11.34
N ARG A 315 -3.05 5.30 10.72
CA ARG A 315 -1.64 5.07 10.34
C ARG A 315 -0.71 4.75 11.52
N TYR A 316 -1.13 5.11 12.73
CA TYR A 316 -0.39 4.86 13.97
C TYR A 316 -0.95 3.69 14.75
N ASP A 317 -1.78 2.88 14.12
CA ASP A 317 -2.28 1.66 14.73
C ASP A 317 -1.10 0.74 15.05
N PRO A 318 -1.01 0.21 16.28
CA PRO A 318 0.14 -0.58 16.70
C PRO A 318 0.34 -1.86 15.87
N GLN A 319 -0.74 -2.53 15.47
CA GLN A 319 -0.64 -3.76 14.68
C GLN A 319 -0.09 -3.48 13.27
N LEU A 320 -0.58 -2.42 12.62
CA LEU A 320 -0.07 -1.98 11.33
C LEU A 320 1.41 -1.55 11.44
N GLN A 321 1.78 -0.82 12.50
CA GLN A 321 3.16 -0.39 12.74
C GLN A 321 4.10 -1.58 12.97
N ALA A 322 3.66 -2.59 13.73
CA ALA A 322 4.43 -3.80 13.93
C ALA A 322 4.64 -4.57 12.61
N ALA A 323 3.60 -4.70 11.79
CA ALA A 323 3.72 -5.34 10.47
C ALA A 323 4.73 -4.61 9.58
N HIS A 324 4.68 -3.27 9.51
CA HIS A 324 5.64 -2.45 8.78
C HIS A 324 7.07 -2.65 9.29
N PHE A 325 7.25 -2.58 10.62
CA PHE A 325 8.55 -2.77 11.23
C PHE A 325 9.15 -4.14 10.90
N LEU A 326 8.37 -5.22 11.09
CA LEU A 326 8.81 -6.58 10.84
C LEU A 326 9.18 -6.79 9.36
N MET A 327 8.36 -6.28 8.43
CA MET A 327 8.65 -6.38 7.00
C MET A 327 9.93 -5.64 6.63
N LEU A 328 10.07 -4.40 7.12
CA LEU A 328 11.27 -3.59 6.91
C LEU A 328 12.52 -4.27 7.48
N ALA A 329 12.45 -4.74 8.72
CA ALA A 329 13.55 -5.43 9.39
C ALA A 329 14.00 -6.69 8.62
N LYS A 330 13.06 -7.50 8.11
CA LYS A 330 13.37 -8.66 7.28
C LYS A 330 14.06 -8.27 5.97
N CYS A 331 13.58 -7.23 5.30
CA CYS A 331 14.17 -6.74 4.06
C CYS A 331 15.60 -6.21 4.28
N LEU A 332 15.82 -5.43 5.33
CA LEU A 332 17.15 -4.92 5.70
C LEU A 332 18.11 -6.04 6.05
N ARG A 333 17.68 -7.02 6.83
CA ARG A 333 18.51 -8.19 7.17
C ARG A 333 18.87 -9.03 5.95
N ALA A 334 17.99 -9.16 4.99
CA ALA A 334 18.27 -9.88 3.74
C ALA A 334 19.31 -9.15 2.88
N GLN A 335 19.32 -7.81 2.92
CA GLN A 335 20.26 -6.99 2.17
C GLN A 335 21.61 -6.85 2.87
N TYR A 336 21.59 -6.68 4.19
CA TYR A 336 22.76 -6.32 4.99
C TYR A 336 23.01 -7.37 6.06
N LYS A 337 24.02 -8.24 5.85
CA LYS A 337 24.41 -9.26 6.82
C LYS A 337 24.83 -8.57 8.14
N GLY A 338 24.15 -8.83 9.22
CA GLY A 338 24.47 -8.31 10.56
C GLY A 338 23.50 -7.29 11.14
N LEU A 339 22.52 -6.82 10.41
CA LEU A 339 21.81 -5.56 10.69
C LEU A 339 20.44 -5.71 11.33
N CYS A 340 20.06 -6.76 11.98
CA CYS A 340 18.76 -6.79 12.62
C CYS A 340 18.68 -7.65 13.87
N LEU A 341 18.44 -6.99 14.99
CA LEU A 341 17.92 -7.60 16.20
C LEU A 341 16.41 -7.76 16.05
N LEU A 342 15.94 -8.84 15.47
CA LEU A 342 14.54 -9.25 15.63
C LEU A 342 14.37 -9.78 17.05
N PRO A 343 13.22 -9.50 17.71
CA PRO A 343 12.90 -10.17 18.95
C PRO A 343 13.07 -11.68 18.76
N ALA A 344 13.57 -12.35 19.78
CA ALA A 344 13.70 -13.79 19.74
C ALA A 344 12.35 -14.41 19.33
N PRO A 345 12.35 -15.51 18.57
CA PRO A 345 11.11 -16.19 18.16
C PRO A 345 10.18 -16.56 19.33
N GLN A 346 10.70 -16.52 20.57
CA GLN A 346 9.98 -16.80 21.81
C GLN A 346 9.27 -15.58 22.43
N ALA A 347 9.51 -14.36 21.94
CA ALA A 347 8.77 -13.19 22.42
C ALA A 347 7.31 -13.29 21.98
N THR A 348 6.41 -13.45 22.97
CA THR A 348 4.97 -13.61 22.72
C THR A 348 4.24 -12.30 22.53
N GLN A 349 4.72 -11.25 23.18
CA GLN A 349 4.09 -9.93 23.20
C GLN A 349 5.16 -8.85 23.33
N VAL A 350 5.02 -7.77 22.59
CA VAL A 350 5.92 -6.61 22.67
C VAL A 350 5.14 -5.31 22.62
N ALA A 351 5.52 -4.35 23.44
CA ALA A 351 5.07 -2.99 23.28
C ALA A 351 5.91 -2.33 22.17
N PHE A 352 5.24 -1.63 21.27
CA PHE A 352 5.85 -1.08 20.09
C PHE A 352 5.72 0.45 20.09
N THR A 353 6.86 1.14 20.00
CA THR A 353 6.91 2.58 19.76
C THR A 353 7.80 2.86 18.57
N TRP A 354 7.54 3.95 17.85
CA TRP A 354 8.44 4.43 16.83
C TRP A 354 8.59 5.94 16.89
N THR A 355 9.78 6.41 16.56
CA THR A 355 10.09 7.83 16.42
C THR A 355 10.88 8.05 15.15
N ARG A 356 10.72 9.22 14.53
CA ARG A 356 11.60 9.64 13.44
C ARG A 356 12.77 10.41 14.03
N GLU A 357 14.00 10.00 13.70
CA GLU A 357 15.23 10.68 14.10
C GLU A 357 16.05 11.03 12.84
N GLY A 358 16.21 12.34 12.57
CA GLY A 358 16.87 12.81 11.37
C GLY A 358 16.16 12.32 10.10
N ASP A 359 16.90 11.69 9.19
CA ASP A 359 16.37 11.07 7.95
C ASP A 359 15.94 9.60 8.15
N GLY A 360 16.05 9.09 9.38
CA GLY A 360 15.74 7.70 9.72
C GLY A 360 14.51 7.54 10.61
N HIS A 361 14.17 6.28 10.88
CA HIS A 361 13.12 5.88 11.80
C HIS A 361 13.73 4.98 12.87
N ARG A 362 13.48 5.31 14.14
CA ARG A 362 13.83 4.50 15.28
C ARG A 362 12.61 3.74 15.76
N TYR A 363 12.74 2.45 15.87
CA TYR A 363 11.72 1.57 16.41
C TYR A 363 12.20 1.01 17.73
N GLU A 364 11.36 1.09 18.73
CA GLU A 364 11.65 0.59 20.06
C GLU A 364 10.63 -0.49 20.40
N LEU A 365 11.14 -1.68 20.66
CA LEU A 365 10.38 -2.83 21.12
C LEU A 365 10.66 -2.96 22.61
N THR A 366 9.64 -2.74 23.46
CA THR A 366 9.79 -2.80 24.90
C THR A 366 9.11 -4.04 25.45
N GLU A 367 9.87 -5.05 25.70
CA GLU A 367 9.65 -6.07 26.70
C GLU A 367 11.00 -6.43 27.33
N ALA A 368 11.07 -7.37 28.29
CA ALA A 368 12.24 -7.68 29.14
C ALA A 368 13.63 -7.74 28.45
N SER A 369 13.68 -7.58 27.14
CA SER A 369 14.85 -7.31 26.30
C SER A 369 14.48 -6.24 25.28
N ALA A 370 14.81 -4.98 25.56
CA ALA A 370 14.62 -3.87 24.64
C ALA A 370 15.47 -4.04 23.37
N TYR A 371 14.84 -3.94 22.19
CA TYR A 371 15.56 -3.88 20.92
C TYR A 371 15.22 -2.57 20.23
N GLU A 372 16.23 -1.79 19.91
CA GLU A 372 16.14 -0.64 19.05
C GLU A 372 16.60 -1.02 17.65
N VAL A 373 15.80 -0.71 16.65
CA VAL A 373 16.22 -0.78 15.25
C VAL A 373 16.16 0.60 14.66
N LEU A 374 17.29 1.12 14.24
CA LEU A 374 17.38 2.38 13.54
C LEU A 374 17.31 2.11 12.05
N TYR A 375 16.23 2.56 11.40
CA TYR A 375 16.19 2.65 9.94
C TYR A 375 16.69 4.01 9.50
N SER A 376 17.72 3.99 8.64
CA SER A 376 18.23 5.19 8.00
C SER A 376 18.48 4.87 6.52
N PRO A 377 18.26 5.79 5.57
CA PRO A 377 18.77 5.68 4.22
C PRO A 377 20.30 5.76 4.15
N LEU A 378 20.98 5.85 5.29
CA LEU A 378 22.44 5.86 5.37
C LEU A 378 23.03 4.51 4.95
N PRO A 379 24.26 4.51 4.42
CA PRO A 379 24.94 3.29 4.03
C PRO A 379 25.20 2.35 5.25
N PRO A 380 25.35 1.04 5.03
CA PRO A 380 25.43 0.01 6.08
C PRO A 380 26.42 0.30 7.19
N GLU A 381 27.58 0.85 6.84
CA GLU A 381 28.69 1.16 7.79
C GLU A 381 28.26 2.20 8.85
N ARG A 382 27.31 3.08 8.54
CA ARG A 382 26.76 4.04 9.49
C ARG A 382 25.62 3.45 10.32
N LEU A 383 24.90 2.48 9.82
CA LEU A 383 23.86 1.77 10.56
C LEU A 383 24.47 0.88 11.65
N ASP A 384 25.59 0.18 11.35
CA ASP A 384 26.32 -0.64 12.32
C ASP A 384 26.82 0.17 13.52
N ALA A 385 27.22 1.42 13.31
CA ALA A 385 27.66 2.30 14.40
C ALA A 385 26.50 2.73 15.32
N LEU A 386 25.25 2.73 14.83
CA LEU A 386 24.06 3.17 15.56
C LEU A 386 23.28 2.02 16.21
N THR A 387 23.56 0.78 15.83
CA THR A 387 22.87 -0.44 16.31
C THR A 387 23.71 -1.26 17.30
N ARG A 388 24.95 -0.85 17.61
CA ARG A 388 25.75 -1.49 18.66
C ARG A 388 25.16 -1.16 20.03
N PRO A 389 24.89 -2.17 20.88
CA PRO A 389 24.56 -1.89 22.28
C PRO A 389 25.73 -1.17 22.93
N ASN A 390 25.43 -0.07 23.65
CA ASN A 390 26.37 0.59 24.55
C ASN A 390 26.76 -0.34 25.69
#